data_89fe79056eace6781d0ff2b6b6c21635
#
_entry.id   89fe79056eace6781d0ff2b6b6c21635
#
_cell.length_a   1.000
_cell.length_b   1.000
_cell.length_c   1.000
_cell.angle_alpha   90.00
_cell.angle_beta   90.00
_cell.angle_gamma   90.00
#
_symmetry.space_group_name_H-M   'P 1'
#
loop_
_entity.id
_entity.type
_entity.pdbx_description
1 polymer ?
#
loop_
_entity_poly.entity_id
_entity_poly.type
_entity_poly.pdbx_seq_one_letter_code
_entity_poly.pdbx_strand_id
1 'polypeptide(L)'
;NANLTCREVITPEEFLPRPQQREQLLLVQQPGFWNKKPMFYSYDRNPRCTAYIPYNCGRDYVSGGLNGGTSAAFLAMCKELDRRTEQDIRNGVVPLWHDESQLNRYAAEHPGSYRLLPPTYWYPEGWQMPFEQKIIVRNKSRYFDVAAVKHHSQHTRSWLQCKWEAFCENYLPYLLCARDKLLQ
;
A
#
# COMPACT_ATOMS: atom_id res chain seq x y z
N ASN A 1 -10.48 -2.99 8.70
CA ASN A 1 -11.26 -4.23 8.67
C ASN A 1 -11.68 -4.53 7.24
N ALA A 2 -11.12 -5.58 6.66
CA ALA A 2 -11.48 -6.09 5.35
C ALA A 2 -12.51 -7.22 5.50
N ASN A 3 -13.53 -7.23 4.64
CA ASN A 3 -14.42 -8.36 4.46
C ASN A 3 -13.94 -9.11 3.22
N LEU A 4 -13.52 -10.37 3.40
CA LEU A 4 -12.86 -11.16 2.37
C LEU A 4 -13.72 -12.37 1.99
N THR A 5 -13.68 -12.75 0.72
CA THR A 5 -14.29 -13.99 0.22
C THR A 5 -13.27 -14.76 -0.60
N CYS A 6 -12.93 -15.96 -0.17
CA CYS A 6 -12.13 -16.91 -0.96
C CYS A 6 -13.01 -17.53 -2.05
N ARG A 7 -12.52 -17.56 -3.27
CA ARG A 7 -13.20 -18.15 -4.44
C ARG A 7 -12.75 -19.56 -4.72
N GLU A 8 -11.54 -19.89 -4.32
CA GLU A 8 -10.88 -21.16 -4.63
C GLU A 8 -10.15 -21.69 -3.38
N VAL A 9 -9.79 -22.95 -3.42
CA VAL A 9 -8.90 -23.55 -2.42
C VAL A 9 -7.51 -22.97 -2.64
N ILE A 10 -6.95 -22.40 -1.58
CA ILE A 10 -5.60 -21.82 -1.58
C ILE A 10 -4.68 -22.75 -0.82
N THR A 11 -3.63 -23.24 -1.48
CA THR A 11 -2.68 -24.15 -0.83
C THR A 11 -1.63 -23.38 0.00
N PRO A 12 -1.08 -23.99 1.06
CA PRO A 12 0.00 -23.38 1.82
C PRO A 12 1.21 -23.01 0.96
N GLU A 13 1.57 -23.83 -0.01
CA GLU A 13 2.74 -23.66 -0.87
C GLU A 13 2.61 -22.44 -1.78
N GLU A 14 1.39 -22.13 -2.24
CA GLU A 14 1.14 -20.97 -3.09
C GLU A 14 0.98 -19.66 -2.29
N PHE A 15 0.66 -19.73 -1.00
CA PHE A 15 0.27 -18.57 -0.20
C PHE A 15 1.29 -18.22 0.89
N LEU A 16 1.75 -19.18 1.67
CA LEU A 16 2.59 -18.91 2.83
C LEU A 16 4.01 -18.46 2.45
N PRO A 17 4.70 -17.69 3.32
CA PRO A 17 6.11 -17.37 3.15
C PRO A 17 6.97 -18.61 3.00
N ARG A 18 8.09 -18.48 2.30
CA ARG A 18 9.06 -19.55 2.05
C ARG A 18 10.37 -19.25 2.78
N PRO A 19 10.52 -19.63 4.06
CA PRO A 19 11.70 -19.29 4.86
C PRO A 19 13.01 -19.77 4.25
N GLN A 20 12.99 -20.89 3.51
CA GLN A 20 14.14 -21.43 2.78
C GLN A 20 14.65 -20.47 1.68
N GLN A 21 13.76 -19.60 1.16
CA GLN A 21 14.07 -18.54 0.20
C GLN A 21 14.26 -17.18 0.87
N ARG A 22 14.47 -17.13 2.20
CA ARG A 22 14.57 -15.93 3.03
C ARG A 22 13.26 -15.12 3.17
N GLU A 23 12.17 -15.59 2.61
CA GLU A 23 10.86 -14.97 2.76
C GLU A 23 10.31 -15.30 4.16
N GLN A 24 10.27 -14.33 5.03
CA GLN A 24 9.75 -14.48 6.41
C GLN A 24 8.38 -13.83 6.57
N LEU A 25 8.06 -12.89 5.70
CA LEU A 25 6.81 -12.15 5.68
C LEU A 25 6.00 -12.48 4.42
N LEU A 26 4.72 -12.18 4.48
CA LEU A 26 3.77 -12.23 3.39
C LEU A 26 3.18 -10.85 3.21
N LEU A 27 3.29 -10.29 2.03
CA LEU A 27 2.66 -9.02 1.65
C LEU A 27 1.90 -9.23 0.34
N VAL A 28 0.87 -8.43 0.09
CA VAL A 28 0.09 -8.52 -1.15
C VAL A 28 0.21 -7.23 -1.95
N GLN A 29 0.42 -7.37 -3.25
CA GLN A 29 0.46 -6.23 -4.15
C GLN A 29 -0.91 -5.54 -4.24
N GLN A 30 -0.93 -4.23 -4.11
CA GLN A 30 -2.16 -3.45 -4.21
C GLN A 30 -2.61 -3.34 -5.68
N PRO A 31 -3.84 -3.79 -6.02
CA PRO A 31 -4.31 -3.91 -7.41
C PRO A 31 -4.29 -2.61 -8.20
N GLY A 32 -4.60 -1.48 -7.57
CA GLY A 32 -4.62 -0.17 -8.22
C GLY A 32 -3.25 0.30 -8.72
N PHE A 33 -2.17 -0.36 -8.31
CA PHE A 33 -0.79 -0.01 -8.66
C PHE A 33 -0.02 -1.13 -9.38
N TRP A 34 -0.62 -2.30 -9.62
CA TRP A 34 0.06 -3.49 -10.15
C TRP A 34 0.81 -3.27 -11.48
N ASN A 35 0.36 -2.34 -12.32
CA ASN A 35 0.97 -2.04 -13.62
C ASN A 35 1.50 -0.60 -13.71
N LYS A 36 1.80 0.03 -12.59
CA LYS A 36 2.34 1.39 -12.56
C LYS A 36 3.83 1.40 -12.23
N LYS A 37 4.52 2.45 -12.64
CA LYS A 37 5.90 2.70 -12.22
C LYS A 37 5.93 3.24 -10.79
N PRO A 38 6.98 2.97 -10.00
CA PRO A 38 7.08 3.39 -8.60
C PRO A 38 6.88 4.88 -8.33
N MET A 39 7.23 5.75 -9.29
CA MET A 39 6.99 7.19 -9.18
C MET A 39 5.50 7.56 -9.08
N PHE A 40 4.59 6.68 -9.55
CA PHE A 40 3.14 6.86 -9.49
C PHE A 40 2.49 6.14 -8.32
N TYR A 41 3.26 5.48 -7.48
CA TYR A 41 2.73 4.86 -6.27
C TYR A 41 2.39 5.93 -5.23
N SER A 42 1.31 5.70 -4.50
CA SER A 42 0.87 6.57 -3.40
C SER A 42 1.73 6.40 -2.14
N TYR A 43 3.04 6.31 -2.31
CA TYR A 43 3.96 6.35 -1.19
C TYR A 43 3.87 7.68 -0.44
N ASP A 44 4.21 7.67 0.82
CA ASP A 44 4.36 8.93 1.54
C ASP A 44 5.56 9.71 0.99
N ARG A 45 5.31 10.92 0.51
CA ARG A 45 6.31 11.79 -0.11
C ARG A 45 6.70 12.99 0.77
N ASN A 46 6.21 13.01 2.00
CA ASN A 46 6.57 14.02 2.98
C ASN A 46 7.91 13.65 3.65
N PRO A 47 9.00 14.41 3.45
CA PRO A 47 10.32 14.09 4.02
C PRO A 47 10.38 14.20 5.54
N ARG A 48 9.35 14.78 6.18
CA ARG A 48 9.23 14.82 7.65
C ARG A 48 8.62 13.54 8.22
N CYS A 49 8.04 12.68 7.38
CA CYS A 49 7.39 11.43 7.76
C CYS A 49 8.41 10.29 7.77
N THR A 50 8.36 9.43 8.76
CA THR A 50 9.21 8.23 8.82
C THR A 50 8.89 7.23 7.70
N ALA A 51 7.68 7.31 7.13
CA ALA A 51 7.25 6.51 5.97
C ALA A 51 7.71 7.09 4.61
N TYR A 52 8.50 8.16 4.59
CA TYR A 52 8.95 8.83 3.37
C TYR A 52 9.69 7.90 2.42
N ILE A 53 9.28 7.87 1.15
CA ILE A 53 9.99 7.19 0.06
C ILE A 53 10.18 8.20 -1.09
N PRO A 54 11.43 8.46 -1.57
CA PRO A 54 11.68 9.34 -2.71
C PRO A 54 11.01 8.87 -4.00
N TYR A 55 10.75 9.77 -4.95
CA TYR A 55 10.09 9.45 -6.23
C TYR A 55 10.89 8.50 -7.14
N ASN A 56 12.21 8.49 -7.00
CA ASN A 56 13.11 7.58 -7.74
C ASN A 56 13.30 6.23 -7.04
N CYS A 57 12.68 6.02 -5.88
CA CYS A 57 12.80 4.81 -5.06
C CYS A 57 11.49 4.03 -4.99
N GLY A 58 11.62 2.79 -4.52
CA GLY A 58 10.52 1.86 -4.38
C GLY A 58 10.51 0.84 -5.51
N ARG A 59 9.88 -0.31 -5.24
CA ARG A 59 9.79 -1.44 -6.16
C ARG A 59 8.35 -1.94 -6.28
N ASP A 60 7.72 -2.20 -5.14
CA ASP A 60 6.40 -2.78 -5.03
C ASP A 60 5.51 -1.89 -4.19
N TYR A 61 4.22 -1.76 -4.53
CA TYR A 61 3.25 -1.12 -3.66
C TYR A 61 2.36 -2.19 -3.04
N VAL A 62 2.44 -2.31 -1.73
CA VAL A 62 1.73 -3.34 -0.96
C VAL A 62 0.51 -2.77 -0.25
N SER A 63 -0.55 -3.57 -0.18
CA SER A 63 -1.77 -3.21 0.55
C SER A 63 -1.63 -3.52 2.03
N GLY A 64 -2.09 -2.61 2.89
CA GLY A 64 -2.14 -2.79 4.33
C GLY A 64 -3.17 -3.82 4.81
N GLY A 65 -4.11 -4.22 3.96
CA GLY A 65 -5.25 -5.04 4.38
C GLY A 65 -5.00 -6.55 4.44
N LEU A 66 -3.92 -7.07 3.82
CA LEU A 66 -3.52 -8.48 3.89
C LEU A 66 -2.01 -8.58 4.01
N ASN A 67 -1.55 -8.96 5.17
CA ASN A 67 -0.15 -9.18 5.49
C ASN A 67 -0.02 -10.24 6.59
N GLY A 68 1.15 -10.83 6.73
CA GLY A 68 1.42 -11.88 7.70
C GLY A 68 2.87 -12.34 7.66
N GLY A 69 3.16 -13.47 8.28
CA GLY A 69 4.50 -14.03 8.26
C GLY A 69 4.76 -15.04 9.36
N THR A 70 6.02 -15.40 9.53
CA THR A 70 6.43 -16.13 10.73
C THR A 70 6.24 -15.24 11.96
N SER A 71 5.89 -15.82 13.10
CA SER A 71 5.59 -15.05 14.32
C SER A 71 6.71 -14.07 14.69
N ALA A 72 7.96 -14.51 14.60
CA ALA A 72 9.11 -13.67 14.94
C ALA A 72 9.25 -12.48 13.98
N ALA A 73 9.21 -12.72 12.66
CA ALA A 73 9.37 -11.66 11.66
C ALA A 73 8.18 -10.69 11.67
N PHE A 74 6.96 -11.20 11.81
CA PHE A 74 5.77 -10.37 11.87
C PHE A 74 5.76 -9.46 13.10
N LEU A 75 6.08 -9.98 14.29
CA LEU A 75 6.19 -9.17 15.49
C LEU A 75 7.33 -8.14 15.41
N ALA A 76 8.46 -8.49 14.80
CA ALA A 76 9.54 -7.53 14.56
C ALA A 76 9.11 -6.39 13.64
N MET A 77 8.41 -6.70 12.55
CA MET A 77 7.82 -5.71 11.66
C MET A 77 6.84 -4.82 12.44
N CYS A 78 5.88 -5.39 13.16
CA CYS A 78 4.90 -4.61 13.94
C CYS A 78 5.57 -3.64 14.93
N LYS A 79 6.60 -4.07 15.64
CA LYS A 79 7.36 -3.22 16.57
C LYS A 79 8.04 -2.05 15.85
N GLU A 80 8.59 -2.28 14.67
CA GLU A 80 9.22 -1.21 13.89
C GLU A 80 8.18 -0.22 13.34
N LEU A 81 7.04 -0.71 12.84
CA LEU A 81 5.95 0.16 12.39
C LEU A 81 5.39 1.00 13.55
N ASP A 82 5.21 0.41 14.72
CA ASP A 82 4.76 1.07 15.95
C ASP A 82 5.74 2.19 16.35
N ARG A 83 7.04 1.87 16.46
CA ARG A 83 8.09 2.83 16.77
C ARG A 83 8.08 4.04 15.83
N ARG A 84 7.91 3.82 14.53
CA ARG A 84 7.84 4.88 13.50
C ARG A 84 6.57 5.71 13.66
N THR A 85 5.44 5.06 13.86
CA THR A 85 4.16 5.73 14.08
C THR A 85 4.22 6.65 15.30
N GLU A 86 4.78 6.17 16.41
CA GLU A 86 5.01 6.96 17.61
C GLU A 86 5.92 8.18 17.35
N GLN A 87 6.97 7.98 16.55
CA GLN A 87 7.86 9.08 16.17
C GLN A 87 7.13 10.13 15.32
N ASP A 88 6.33 9.71 14.34
CA ASP A 88 5.57 10.62 13.49
C ASP A 88 4.52 11.40 14.31
N ILE A 89 3.81 10.74 15.22
CA ILE A 89 2.86 11.38 16.14
C ILE A 89 3.55 12.47 16.97
N ARG A 90 4.72 12.17 17.57
CA ARG A 90 5.50 13.18 18.35
C ARG A 90 5.94 14.36 17.48
N ASN A 91 6.19 14.15 16.21
CA ASN A 91 6.57 15.19 15.24
C ASN A 91 5.35 15.92 14.64
N GLY A 92 4.13 15.58 15.04
CA GLY A 92 2.90 16.14 14.49
C GLY A 92 2.68 15.79 13.01
N VAL A 93 3.15 14.62 12.60
CA VAL A 93 3.03 14.11 11.24
C VAL A 93 2.11 12.90 11.23
N VAL A 94 1.20 12.84 10.25
CA VAL A 94 0.36 11.67 9.99
C VAL A 94 0.69 11.17 8.59
N PRO A 95 1.10 9.89 8.44
CA PRO A 95 1.37 9.33 7.12
C PRO A 95 0.12 9.34 6.22
N LEU A 96 0.33 9.50 4.91
CA LEU A 96 -0.73 9.65 3.91
C LEU A 96 -1.80 8.53 3.98
N TRP A 97 -1.37 7.29 4.12
CA TRP A 97 -2.22 6.09 4.23
C TRP A 97 -1.98 5.35 5.56
N HIS A 98 -1.69 6.09 6.62
CA HIS A 98 -1.51 5.57 7.97
C HIS A 98 -0.54 4.37 8.02
N ASP A 99 -1.02 3.20 8.47
CA ASP A 99 -0.29 1.95 8.58
C ASP A 99 0.21 1.41 7.22
N GLU A 100 -0.55 1.58 6.14
CA GLU A 100 -0.13 1.16 4.79
C GLU A 100 1.11 1.95 4.32
N SER A 101 1.22 3.24 4.63
CA SER A 101 2.43 4.03 4.33
C SER A 101 3.66 3.48 5.05
N GLN A 102 3.53 3.16 6.33
CA GLN A 102 4.61 2.58 7.13
C GLN A 102 5.01 1.18 6.62
N LEU A 103 4.01 0.36 6.25
CA LEU A 103 4.25 -0.97 5.69
C LEU A 103 4.99 -0.89 4.34
N ASN A 104 4.63 0.04 3.47
CA ASN A 104 5.31 0.26 2.20
C ASN A 104 6.76 0.73 2.39
N ARG A 105 7.02 1.59 3.38
CA ARG A 105 8.39 1.99 3.75
C ARG A 105 9.19 0.78 4.25
N TYR A 106 8.60 -0.03 5.11
CA TYR A 106 9.24 -1.25 5.61
C TYR A 106 9.58 -2.21 4.46
N ALA A 107 8.65 -2.44 3.53
CA ALA A 107 8.87 -3.30 2.37
C ALA A 107 10.01 -2.78 1.46
N ALA A 108 10.09 -1.47 1.26
CA ALA A 108 11.15 -0.84 0.47
C ALA A 108 12.55 -0.98 1.10
N GLU A 109 12.64 -1.01 2.43
CA GLU A 109 13.89 -1.17 3.17
C GLU A 109 14.34 -2.63 3.32
N HIS A 110 13.41 -3.59 3.19
CA HIS A 110 13.67 -5.02 3.39
C HIS A 110 13.37 -5.85 2.15
N PRO A 111 13.97 -5.53 0.98
CA PRO A 111 13.74 -6.29 -0.25
C PRO A 111 14.18 -7.75 -0.07
N GLY A 112 13.30 -8.68 -0.49
CA GLY A 112 13.56 -10.11 -0.40
C GLY A 112 13.27 -10.76 0.96
N SER A 113 12.84 -10.00 1.97
CA SER A 113 12.41 -10.55 3.26
C SER A 113 10.94 -11.02 3.27
N TYR A 114 10.20 -10.72 2.22
CA TYR A 114 8.79 -11.06 2.11
C TYR A 114 8.48 -11.76 0.79
N ARG A 115 7.48 -12.62 0.85
CA ARG A 115 6.78 -13.13 -0.32
C ARG A 115 5.77 -12.09 -0.77
N LEU A 116 5.90 -11.60 -2.00
CA LEU A 116 4.90 -10.72 -2.59
C LEU A 116 3.85 -11.56 -3.30
N LEU A 117 2.64 -11.58 -2.77
CA LEU A 117 1.49 -12.16 -3.46
C LEU A 117 1.00 -11.24 -4.57
N PRO A 118 0.63 -11.78 -5.74
CA PRO A 118 0.01 -10.99 -6.81
C PRO A 118 -1.37 -10.46 -6.39
N PRO A 119 -1.90 -9.45 -7.12
CA PRO A 119 -3.20 -8.82 -6.80
C PRO A 119 -4.40 -9.78 -6.87
N THR A 120 -4.24 -10.96 -7.44
CA THR A 120 -5.16 -12.12 -7.41
C THR A 120 -5.68 -12.42 -6.00
N TYR A 121 -4.83 -12.25 -4.98
CA TYR A 121 -5.15 -12.47 -3.57
C TYR A 121 -5.71 -11.22 -2.85
N TRP A 122 -5.90 -10.13 -3.57
CA TRP A 122 -6.45 -8.88 -3.03
C TRP A 122 -7.35 -8.19 -4.06
N TYR A 123 -8.25 -8.96 -4.68
CA TYR A 123 -9.07 -8.51 -5.81
C TYR A 123 -10.25 -7.65 -5.34
N PRO A 124 -10.37 -6.37 -5.72
CA PRO A 124 -11.48 -5.53 -5.29
C PRO A 124 -12.80 -5.97 -5.93
N GLU A 125 -13.86 -6.10 -5.14
CA GLU A 125 -15.20 -6.42 -5.62
C GLU A 125 -15.68 -5.37 -6.63
N GLY A 126 -16.18 -5.84 -7.78
CA GLY A 126 -16.73 -4.99 -8.84
C GLY A 126 -15.69 -4.39 -9.78
N TRP A 127 -14.41 -4.59 -9.56
CA TRP A 127 -13.38 -4.21 -10.53
C TRP A 127 -13.26 -5.25 -11.65
N GLN A 128 -12.80 -4.80 -12.81
CA GLN A 128 -12.43 -5.68 -13.92
C GLN A 128 -10.92 -5.57 -14.13
N MET A 129 -10.19 -6.60 -13.73
CA MET A 129 -8.75 -6.67 -13.79
C MET A 129 -8.32 -7.91 -14.60
N PRO A 130 -7.17 -7.88 -15.28
CA PRO A 130 -6.75 -8.96 -16.18
C PRO A 130 -6.08 -10.15 -15.45
N PHE A 131 -6.56 -10.48 -14.26
CA PHE A 131 -6.07 -11.61 -13.45
C PHE A 131 -7.20 -12.26 -12.66
N GLU A 132 -6.96 -13.49 -12.20
CA GLU A 132 -7.91 -14.30 -11.46
C GLU A 132 -8.35 -13.69 -10.12
N GLN A 133 -9.50 -14.10 -9.62
CA GLN A 133 -10.08 -13.64 -8.37
C GLN A 133 -9.98 -14.75 -7.31
N LYS A 134 -8.83 -14.93 -6.68
CA LYS A 134 -8.67 -15.94 -5.61
C LYS A 134 -9.23 -15.45 -4.27
N ILE A 135 -8.89 -14.23 -3.87
CA ILE A 135 -9.48 -13.58 -2.69
C ILE A 135 -10.09 -12.25 -3.10
N ILE A 136 -11.40 -12.12 -2.91
CA ILE A 136 -12.14 -10.90 -3.19
C ILE A 136 -12.24 -10.04 -1.93
N VAL A 137 -11.84 -8.78 -2.05
CA VAL A 137 -12.07 -7.74 -1.05
C VAL A 137 -13.43 -7.13 -1.30
N ARG A 138 -14.38 -7.37 -0.39
CA ARG A 138 -15.77 -6.93 -0.52
C ARG A 138 -15.88 -5.41 -0.37
N ASN A 139 -16.77 -4.81 -1.15
CA ASN A 139 -17.03 -3.38 -1.07
C ASN A 139 -17.80 -3.03 0.21
N LYS A 140 -17.14 -2.33 1.12
CA LYS A 140 -17.69 -1.93 2.43
C LYS A 140 -18.97 -1.11 2.32
N SER A 141 -19.10 -0.26 1.28
CA SER A 141 -20.28 0.59 1.10
C SER A 141 -21.57 -0.18 0.83
N ARG A 142 -21.49 -1.47 0.53
CA ARG A 142 -22.67 -2.34 0.39
C ARG A 142 -23.25 -2.81 1.72
N TYR A 143 -22.49 -2.66 2.81
CA TYR A 143 -22.83 -3.21 4.13
C TYR A 143 -23.09 -2.13 5.18
N PHE A 144 -22.52 -0.93 5.01
CA PHE A 144 -22.71 0.19 5.91
C PHE A 144 -22.36 1.52 5.21
N ASP A 145 -22.92 2.61 5.73
CA ASP A 145 -22.62 3.96 5.22
C ASP A 145 -21.23 4.41 5.67
N VAL A 146 -20.27 4.22 4.78
CA VAL A 146 -18.86 4.62 5.02
C VAL A 146 -18.72 6.13 5.15
N ALA A 147 -19.54 6.93 4.45
CA ALA A 147 -19.47 8.39 4.48
C ALA A 147 -19.91 8.91 5.85
N ALA A 148 -20.99 8.37 6.41
CA ALA A 148 -21.46 8.70 7.75
C ALA A 148 -20.41 8.38 8.83
N VAL A 149 -19.73 7.22 8.71
CA VAL A 149 -18.69 6.81 9.67
C VAL A 149 -17.44 7.69 9.59
N LYS A 150 -17.09 8.17 8.38
CA LYS A 150 -15.87 8.97 8.17
C LYS A 150 -16.07 10.48 8.36
N HIS A 151 -17.28 10.94 8.63
CA HIS A 151 -17.62 12.37 8.74
C HIS A 151 -17.14 13.21 7.54
N HIS A 152 -17.07 12.63 6.34
CA HIS A 152 -16.65 13.34 5.16
C HIS A 152 -17.78 14.23 4.62
N SER A 153 -17.60 15.55 4.72
CA SER A 153 -18.37 16.51 3.93
C SER A 153 -18.07 16.29 2.44
N GLN A 154 -19.11 16.17 1.61
CA GLN A 154 -18.97 16.17 0.15
C GLN A 154 -18.60 17.58 -0.31
N HIS A 155 -17.30 17.87 -0.47
CA HIS A 155 -16.87 19.07 -1.15
C HIS A 155 -16.94 18.84 -2.65
N THR A 156 -17.80 19.58 -3.35
CA THR A 156 -17.83 19.66 -4.80
C THR A 156 -16.52 20.30 -5.30
N ARG A 157 -15.71 19.50 -6.01
CA ARG A 157 -14.44 19.99 -6.56
C ARG A 157 -14.70 20.88 -7.78
N SER A 158 -14.01 22.02 -7.87
CA SER A 158 -14.08 22.88 -9.06
C SER A 158 -13.37 22.20 -10.25
N TRP A 159 -13.74 22.60 -11.50
CA TRP A 159 -13.07 22.11 -12.71
C TRP A 159 -11.55 22.36 -12.71
N LEU A 160 -11.11 23.51 -12.20
CA LEU A 160 -9.70 23.84 -12.05
C LEU A 160 -8.98 22.92 -11.06
N GLN A 161 -9.62 22.57 -9.95
CA GLN A 161 -9.07 21.60 -8.99
C GLN A 161 -8.90 20.22 -9.63
N CYS A 162 -9.88 19.73 -10.39
CA CYS A 162 -9.78 18.47 -11.11
C CYS A 162 -8.64 18.45 -12.14
N LYS A 163 -8.45 19.56 -12.88
CA LYS A 163 -7.35 19.70 -13.87
C LYS A 163 -5.98 19.76 -13.19
N TRP A 164 -5.87 20.47 -12.07
CA TRP A 164 -4.64 20.53 -11.29
C TRP A 164 -4.29 19.18 -10.66
N GLU A 165 -5.27 18.48 -10.09
CA GLU A 165 -5.08 17.13 -9.55
C GLU A 165 -4.62 16.15 -10.64
N ALA A 166 -5.26 16.16 -11.81
CA ALA A 166 -4.85 15.34 -12.95
C ALA A 166 -3.42 15.65 -13.44
N PHE A 167 -2.99 16.91 -13.42
CA PHE A 167 -1.62 17.29 -13.72
C PHE A 167 -0.65 16.75 -12.66
N CYS A 168 -0.96 16.93 -11.39
CA CYS A 168 -0.15 16.43 -10.30
C CYS A 168 -0.03 14.89 -10.33
N GLU A 169 -1.11 14.18 -10.65
CA GLU A 169 -1.09 12.73 -10.72
C GLU A 169 -0.30 12.18 -11.92
N ASN A 170 -0.36 12.83 -13.09
CA ASN A 170 0.16 12.26 -14.33
C ASN A 170 1.53 12.83 -14.75
N TYR A 171 1.88 14.05 -14.39
CA TYR A 171 3.10 14.71 -14.88
C TYR A 171 4.10 15.07 -13.79
N LEU A 172 3.63 15.57 -12.65
CA LEU A 172 4.51 15.97 -11.56
C LEU A 172 5.46 14.88 -11.08
N PRO A 173 5.06 13.58 -10.99
CA PRO A 173 5.95 12.51 -10.58
C PRO A 173 7.20 12.33 -11.46
N TYR A 174 7.12 12.63 -12.76
CA TYR A 174 8.29 12.57 -13.64
C TYR A 174 9.34 13.64 -13.27
N LEU A 175 8.90 14.87 -13.01
CA LEU A 175 9.77 15.96 -12.63
C LEU A 175 10.43 15.70 -11.27
N LEU A 176 9.64 15.21 -10.31
CA LEU A 176 10.14 14.92 -8.96
C LEU A 176 11.07 13.71 -8.94
N CYS A 177 10.80 12.69 -9.76
CA CYS A 177 11.71 11.55 -9.94
C CYS A 177 13.04 11.98 -10.54
N ALA A 178 13.04 12.90 -11.53
CA ALA A 178 14.26 13.44 -12.11
C ALA A 178 15.05 14.25 -11.07
N ARG A 179 14.38 15.12 -10.30
CA ARG A 179 14.98 15.85 -9.18
C ARG A 179 15.67 14.92 -8.19
N ASP A 180 14.97 13.90 -7.72
CA ASP A 180 15.48 12.97 -6.70
C ASP A 180 16.68 12.15 -7.20
N LYS A 181 16.78 11.91 -8.52
CA LYS A 181 17.98 11.30 -9.14
C LYS A 181 19.19 12.24 -9.18
N LEU A 182 18.96 13.55 -9.27
CA LEU A 182 20.04 14.54 -9.30
C LEU A 182 20.59 14.86 -7.90
N LEU A 183 19.82 14.55 -6.86
CA LEU A 183 20.18 14.81 -5.46
C LEU A 183 20.87 13.61 -4.77
N GLN A 184 21.02 12.49 -5.47
CA GLN A 184 21.78 11.29 -5.04
C GLN A 184 23.19 11.32 -5.59
#